data_7c58d1d800dcf9defbc9afba3a5b662c
#
_entry.id   7c58d1d800dcf9defbc9afba3a5b662c
#
_cell.length_a   1.000
_cell.length_b   1.000
_cell.length_c   1.000
_cell.angle_alpha   90.00
_cell.angle_beta   90.00
_cell.angle_gamma   90.00
#
_symmetry.space_group_name_H-M   'P 1'
#
loop_
_entity.id
_entity.type
_entity.pdbx_description
1 polymer ?
#
loop_
_entity_poly.entity_id
_entity_poly.type
_entity_poly.pdbx_seq_one_letter_code
_entity_poly.pdbx_strand_id
1 'polypeptide(L)' 'MDSKKKLHIALFFGGNSSEHDVSKRSAHNIYDALDKDKYEVSVFMFTKQGFLLGNKDSLRIFNGE' A
#
# COMPACT_ATOMS: atom_id res chain seq x y z
N MET A 1 7.85 9.87 -26.66
CA MET A 1 7.61 9.59 -25.25
C MET A 1 6.20 9.08 -25.04
N ASP A 2 6.03 8.13 -24.22
CA ASP A 2 4.72 7.57 -23.94
C ASP A 2 4.07 8.33 -22.80
N SER A 3 3.14 9.23 -23.13
CA SER A 3 2.45 10.04 -22.14
C SER A 3 1.50 9.23 -21.28
N LYS A 4 1.25 7.97 -21.65
CA LYS A 4 0.37 7.10 -20.89
C LYS A 4 1.12 6.27 -19.87
N LYS A 5 2.44 6.37 -19.86
CA LYS A 5 3.24 5.60 -18.91
C LYS A 5 3.07 6.20 -17.52
N LYS A 6 2.63 5.36 -16.60
CA LYS A 6 2.40 5.79 -15.23
C LYS A 6 3.66 5.67 -14.40
N LEU A 7 3.82 6.57 -13.43
CA LEU A 7 4.85 6.42 -12.41
C LEU A 7 4.39 5.35 -11.45
N HIS A 8 5.32 4.50 -11.07
CA HIS A 8 5.01 3.42 -10.14
C HIS A 8 5.36 3.86 -8.72
N ILE A 9 4.37 3.79 -7.84
CA ILE A 9 4.52 4.14 -6.44
C ILE A 9 4.38 2.89 -5.60
N ALA A 10 5.34 2.67 -4.72
CA ALA A 10 5.29 1.56 -3.77
C ALA A 10 4.91 2.14 -2.41
N LEU A 11 3.83 1.65 -1.84
CA LEU A 11 3.31 2.13 -0.57
C LEU A 11 3.51 1.05 0.48
N PHE A 12 4.31 1.35 1.50
CA PHE A 12 4.62 0.40 2.56
C PHE A 12 3.87 0.80 3.84
N PHE A 13 3.35 -0.19 4.53
CA PHE A 13 2.63 0.07 5.78
C PHE A 13 2.68 -1.14 6.70
N GLY A 14 2.20 -0.96 7.92
CA GLY A 14 2.13 -2.03 8.90
C GLY A 14 3.33 -2.06 9.82
N GLY A 15 3.68 -3.25 10.28
CA GLY A 15 4.79 -3.43 11.19
C GLY A 15 4.35 -4.07 12.50
N ASN A 16 5.28 -4.24 13.41
CA ASN A 16 5.02 -4.95 14.67
C ASN A 16 4.75 -4.03 15.85
N SER A 17 4.36 -2.80 15.57
CA SER A 17 4.06 -1.85 16.64
C SER A 17 2.57 -1.83 16.94
N SER A 18 2.22 -1.19 18.07
CA SER A 18 0.83 -1.00 18.41
C SER A 18 0.12 -0.05 17.43
N GLU A 19 0.90 0.59 16.55
CA GLU A 19 0.35 1.51 15.57
C GLU A 19 0.11 0.86 14.21
N HIS A 20 0.13 -0.48 14.19
CA HIS A 20 -0.08 -1.23 12.94
C HIS A 20 -1.40 -0.82 12.26
N ASP A 21 -2.47 -0.73 13.02
CA ASP A 21 -3.77 -0.38 12.47
C ASP A 21 -3.83 1.09 12.04
N VAL A 22 -3.15 1.96 12.76
CA VAL A 22 -3.07 3.38 12.39
C VAL A 22 -2.30 3.52 11.07
N SER A 23 -1.21 2.77 10.95
CA SER A 23 -0.40 2.78 9.73
C SER A 23 -1.24 2.31 8.53
N LYS A 24 -2.04 1.27 8.72
CA LYS A 24 -2.91 0.75 7.67
C LYS A 24 -3.93 1.81 7.24
N ARG A 25 -4.53 2.50 8.19
CA ARG A 25 -5.52 3.54 7.90
C ARG A 25 -4.88 4.70 7.15
N SER A 26 -3.71 5.13 7.59
CA SER A 26 -2.99 6.22 6.94
C SER A 26 -2.63 5.86 5.51
N ALA A 27 -2.15 4.64 5.31
CA ALA A 27 -1.82 4.16 3.97
C ALA A 27 -3.05 4.13 3.07
N HIS A 28 -4.19 3.73 3.63
CA HIS A 28 -5.44 3.68 2.87
C HIS A 28 -5.85 5.08 2.42
N ASN A 29 -5.71 6.07 3.30
CA ASN A 29 -6.03 7.44 2.95
C ASN A 29 -5.13 7.96 1.83
N ILE A 30 -3.85 7.64 1.90
CA ILE A 30 -2.90 8.03 0.86
C ILE A 30 -3.25 7.35 -0.46
N TYR A 31 -3.53 6.06 -0.39
CA TYR A 31 -3.89 5.29 -1.58
C TYR A 31 -5.11 5.89 -2.27
N ASP A 32 -6.14 6.23 -1.49
CA ASP A 32 -7.37 6.79 -2.04
C ASP A 32 -7.14 8.19 -2.63
N ALA A 33 -6.19 8.93 -2.06
CA ALA A 33 -5.90 10.28 -2.52
C ALA A 33 -5.07 10.31 -3.79
N LEU A 34 -4.35 9.21 -4.09
CA LEU A 34 -3.51 9.17 -5.28
C LEU A 34 -4.36 9.00 -6.54
N ASP A 35 -3.95 9.69 -7.59
CA ASP A 35 -4.62 9.63 -8.88
C ASP A 35 -4.17 8.37 -9.62
N LYS A 36 -5.01 7.34 -9.66
CA LYS A 36 -4.67 6.06 -10.28
C LYS A 36 -4.56 6.15 -11.80
N ASP A 37 -4.98 7.27 -12.38
CA ASP A 37 -4.76 7.50 -13.80
C ASP A 37 -3.33 7.96 -14.08
N LYS A 38 -2.69 8.57 -13.08
CA LYS A 38 -1.32 9.05 -13.21
C LYS A 38 -0.31 8.11 -12.58
N TYR A 39 -0.72 7.33 -11.61
CA TYR A 39 0.18 6.50 -10.82
C TYR A 39 -0.29 5.07 -10.79
N GLU A 40 0.65 4.17 -10.93
CA GLU A 40 0.40 2.75 -10.70
C GLU A 40 0.88 2.46 -9.28
N VAL A 41 -0.05 2.12 -8.40
CA VAL A 41 0.25 2.00 -6.97
C VAL A 41 0.27 0.54 -6.56
N SER A 42 1.38 0.13 -5.97
CA SER A 42 1.49 -1.19 -5.34
C SER A 42 1.58 -0.99 -3.83
N VAL A 43 0.97 -1.90 -3.08
CA VAL A 43 1.01 -1.82 -1.63
C VAL A 43 1.73 -3.03 -1.06
N PHE A 44 2.51 -2.81 -0.03
CA PHE A 44 3.29 -3.85 0.63
C PHE A 44 3.13 -3.69 2.12
N MET A 45 2.67 -4.75 2.78
CA MET A 45 2.44 -4.71 4.21
C MET A 45 3.50 -5.49 4.95
N PHE A 46 4.01 -4.91 6.03
CA PHE A 46 4.82 -5.64 6.99
C PHE A 46 3.90 -6.26 8.02
N THR A 47 4.03 -7.56 8.23
CA THR A 47 3.25 -8.23 9.27
C THR A 47 3.76 -7.81 10.64
N LYS A 48 3.00 -8.17 11.69
CA LYS A 48 3.42 -7.87 13.05
C LYS A 48 4.67 -8.62 13.44
N GLN A 49 4.98 -9.69 12.72
CA GLN A 49 6.22 -10.45 12.93
C GLN A 49 7.39 -9.89 12.14
N GLY A 50 7.14 -8.87 11.32
CA GLY A 50 8.20 -8.23 10.55
C GLY A 50 8.43 -8.80 9.16
N PHE A 51 7.55 -9.65 8.68
CA PHE A 51 7.65 -10.18 7.32
C PHE A 51 6.97 -9.25 6.33
N LEU A 52 7.54 -9.13 5.16
CA LEU A 52 6.98 -8.31 4.09
C LEU A 52 6.10 -9.18 3.20
N LEU A 53 4.85 -8.77 3.04
CA LEU A 53 3.93 -9.42 2.12
C LEU A 53 3.99 -8.76 0.76
N GLY A 54 3.79 -9.56 -0.29
CA GLY A 54 3.73 -9.02 -1.65
C GLY A 54 2.49 -8.20 -1.88
N ASN A 55 2.46 -7.55 -3.05
CA ASN A 55 1.36 -6.64 -3.38
C ASN A 55 0.00 -7.33 -3.34
N LYS A 56 -0.09 -8.53 -3.88
CA LYS A 56 -1.38 -9.23 -3.97
C LYS A 56 -1.97 -9.52 -2.59
N ASP A 57 -1.15 -10.07 -1.69
CA ASP A 57 -1.60 -10.38 -0.34
C ASP A 57 -1.86 -9.11 0.46
N SER A 58 -1.02 -8.11 0.26
CA SER A 58 -1.18 -6.83 0.95
C SER A 58 -2.48 -6.15 0.55
N LEU A 59 -2.85 -6.22 -0.72
CA LEU A 59 -4.10 -5.63 -1.19
C LEU A 59 -5.32 -6.29 -0.56
N ARG A 60 -5.26 -7.60 -0.38
CA ARG A 60 -6.39 -8.31 0.24
C ARG A 60 -6.62 -7.80 1.66
N ILE A 61 -5.56 -7.67 2.43
CA ILE A 61 -5.65 -7.18 3.80
C ILE A 61 -6.01 -5.70 3.80
N PHE A 62 -5.44 -4.94 2.87
CA PHE A 62 -5.69 -3.52 2.72
C PHE A 62 -7.17 -3.24 2.49
N ASN A 63 -7.84 -4.12 1.76
CA ASN A 63 -9.27 -3.98 1.46
C ASN A 63 -10.19 -4.65 2.49
N GLY A 64 -9.63 -5.08 3.60
CA GLY A 64 -10.42 -5.59 4.70
C GLY A 64 -10.74 -7.07 4.66
N GLU A 65 -9.99 -7.81 3.89
CA GLU A 65 -10.20 -9.27 3.83
C GLU A 65 -9.32 -10.03 4.79
#